data_03146fed76fb1f29481b2984f1821659
#
_entry.id   03146fed76fb1f29481b2984f1821659
#
_cell.length_a   1.000
_cell.length_b   1.000
_cell.length_c   1.000
_cell.angle_alpha   90.00
_cell.angle_beta   90.00
_cell.angle_gamma   90.00
#
_symmetry.space_group_name_H-M   'P 1'
#
loop_
_entity.id
_entity.type
_entity.pdbx_description
1 polymer ?
#
loop_
_entity_poly.entity_id
_entity_poly.type
_entity_poly.pdbx_seq_one_letter_code
_entity_poly.pdbx_strand_id
1 'polypeptide(L)'
;TDTQTVLPRTNLEIDALGLGAMPDGATFARYVWYRPVSVKGSTAWIKPHNNKLDFNTSYYVTVDAGVLVGTIKGAAFAGISKADGWRFTTRPAPASFTSVSVDDNGSTADFRTLQGALNWIMKNCSTNSPAANGCNTVTTPKLITLANGSYPELNILRKVANLTIVGESREGVVVGDVNFESLNSGSGASSAAAGTAL
;
A
#
# COMPACT_ATOMS: atom_id res chain seq x y z
N THR A 1 -4.44 12.16 10.22
CA THR A 1 -5.14 11.10 10.95
C THR A 1 -5.77 10.17 9.93
N ASP A 2 -5.34 8.92 9.87
CA ASP A 2 -5.98 7.89 9.06
C ASP A 2 -7.03 7.21 9.93
N THR A 3 -8.30 7.48 9.65
CA THR A 3 -9.42 6.86 10.35
C THR A 3 -9.90 5.68 9.54
N GLN A 4 -9.63 4.48 10.05
CA GLN A 4 -10.11 3.24 9.45
C GLN A 4 -11.46 2.89 10.05
N THR A 5 -12.47 2.83 9.22
CA THR A 5 -13.79 2.32 9.60
C THR A 5 -13.93 0.91 9.05
N VAL A 6 -14.17 -0.05 9.91
CA VAL A 6 -14.51 -1.40 9.49
C VAL A 6 -15.92 -1.37 8.93
N LEU A 7 -16.00 -1.41 7.62
CA LEU A 7 -17.27 -1.37 6.92
C LEU A 7 -17.77 -2.80 6.63
N PRO A 8 -19.08 -3.01 6.55
CA PRO A 8 -19.65 -4.29 6.14
C PRO A 8 -19.14 -4.73 4.76
N ARG A 9 -19.28 -6.01 4.47
CA ARG A 9 -18.84 -6.66 3.21
C ARG A 9 -19.24 -5.98 1.91
N THR A 10 -20.24 -5.12 1.94
CA THR A 10 -20.81 -4.44 0.76
C THR A 10 -20.09 -3.14 0.41
N ASN A 11 -19.14 -2.70 1.22
CA ASN A 11 -18.46 -1.45 0.95
C ASN A 11 -17.27 -1.68 0.04
N LEU A 12 -17.42 -1.20 -1.17
CA LEU A 12 -16.35 -1.01 -2.11
C LEU A 12 -15.58 0.22 -1.71
N GLU A 13 -14.31 0.08 -1.47
CA GLU A 13 -13.46 1.22 -1.23
C GLU A 13 -12.98 1.77 -2.57
N ILE A 14 -13.32 3.03 -2.83
CA ILE A 14 -12.94 3.70 -4.08
C ILE A 14 -11.43 3.90 -4.16
N ASP A 15 -10.77 3.80 -3.03
CA ASP A 15 -9.33 4.06 -2.90
C ASP A 15 -8.64 3.02 -2.03
N ALA A 16 -8.79 1.77 -2.37
CA ALA A 16 -8.21 0.66 -1.62
C ALA A 16 -6.69 0.71 -1.50
N LEU A 17 -6.03 1.40 -2.41
CA LEU A 17 -4.59 1.60 -2.39
C LEU A 17 -4.20 2.92 -1.71
N GLY A 18 -5.16 3.65 -1.15
CA GLY A 18 -4.93 4.97 -0.60
C GLY A 18 -4.59 6.01 -1.67
N LEU A 19 -5.11 5.83 -2.87
CA LEU A 19 -4.77 6.61 -4.05
C LEU A 19 -5.84 7.64 -4.42
N GLY A 20 -6.68 8.08 -3.51
CA GLY A 20 -7.79 9.02 -3.75
C GLY A 20 -7.41 10.20 -4.64
N ALA A 21 -6.19 10.71 -4.48
CA ALA A 21 -5.47 11.39 -5.55
C ALA A 21 -4.25 10.54 -5.88
N MET A 22 -4.09 10.16 -7.15
CA MET A 22 -2.85 9.52 -7.59
C MET A 22 -1.65 10.39 -7.18
N PRO A 23 -0.48 9.80 -6.91
CA PRO A 23 0.72 10.57 -6.55
C PRO A 23 1.09 11.63 -7.58
N ASP A 24 0.64 11.48 -8.83
CA ASP A 24 0.81 12.43 -9.93
C ASP A 24 -0.29 13.51 -9.97
N GLY A 25 -1.16 13.59 -8.96
CA GLY A 25 -2.27 14.54 -8.88
C GLY A 25 -3.50 14.17 -9.71
N ALA A 26 -3.48 13.10 -10.49
CA ALA A 26 -4.63 12.68 -11.26
C ALA A 26 -5.66 12.00 -10.36
N THR A 27 -6.93 12.21 -10.65
CA THR A 27 -8.02 11.45 -10.01
C THR A 27 -8.15 10.10 -10.71
N PHE A 28 -8.09 9.05 -9.93
CA PHE A 28 -8.29 7.70 -10.42
C PHE A 28 -9.19 6.95 -9.44
N ALA A 29 -10.36 6.60 -9.89
CA ALA A 29 -11.28 5.78 -9.12
C ALA A 29 -11.15 4.32 -9.54
N ARG A 30 -10.88 3.45 -8.59
CA ARG A 30 -10.91 2.01 -8.76
C ARG A 30 -11.65 1.38 -7.59
N TYR A 31 -12.62 0.57 -7.89
CA TYR A 31 -13.40 -0.14 -6.89
C TYR A 31 -12.74 -1.49 -6.64
N VAL A 32 -12.25 -1.69 -5.42
CA VAL A 32 -11.70 -2.97 -4.97
C VAL A 32 -12.18 -3.27 -3.56
N TRP A 33 -12.19 -4.55 -3.20
CA TRP A 33 -12.47 -4.93 -1.82
C TRP A 33 -11.26 -4.59 -0.96
N TYR A 34 -11.46 -3.73 0.01
CA TYR A 34 -10.44 -3.39 0.99
C TYR A 34 -10.93 -3.73 2.40
N ARG A 35 -10.10 -4.43 3.13
CA ARG A 35 -10.36 -4.79 4.53
C ARG A 35 -9.23 -4.23 5.38
N PRO A 36 -9.40 -3.04 5.95
CA PRO A 36 -8.38 -2.40 6.77
C PRO A 36 -8.09 -3.20 8.03
N VAL A 37 -9.07 -3.96 8.53
CA VAL A 37 -8.91 -4.82 9.68
C VAL A 37 -9.33 -6.24 9.33
N SER A 38 -8.48 -7.20 9.63
CA SER A 38 -8.79 -8.63 9.54
C SER A 38 -8.41 -9.31 10.83
N VAL A 39 -9.22 -10.29 11.26
CA VAL A 39 -8.98 -11.06 12.48
C VAL A 39 -8.85 -12.53 12.13
N LYS A 40 -7.78 -13.15 12.63
CA LYS A 40 -7.56 -14.59 12.53
C LYS A 40 -7.12 -15.14 13.89
N GLY A 41 -7.94 -15.98 14.48
CA GLY A 41 -7.70 -16.44 15.85
C GLY A 41 -7.66 -15.27 16.84
N SER A 42 -6.58 -15.14 17.57
CA SER A 42 -6.36 -14.06 18.55
C SER A 42 -5.59 -12.86 18.00
N THR A 43 -5.35 -12.81 16.69
CA THR A 43 -4.57 -11.74 16.06
C THR A 43 -5.45 -10.88 15.18
N ALA A 44 -5.40 -9.58 15.40
CA ALA A 44 -5.97 -8.57 14.51
C ALA A 44 -4.87 -7.91 13.67
N TRP A 45 -5.09 -7.89 12.37
CA TRP A 45 -4.20 -7.24 11.41
C TRP A 45 -4.83 -5.93 10.98
N ILE A 46 -4.11 -4.83 11.16
CA ILE A 46 -4.57 -3.49 10.79
C ILE A 46 -3.68 -2.99 9.66
N LYS A 47 -4.28 -2.71 8.51
CA LYS A 47 -3.60 -2.22 7.31
C LYS A 47 -4.07 -0.79 7.03
N PRO A 48 -3.29 0.23 7.37
CA PRO A 48 -3.62 1.60 6.97
C PRO A 48 -3.51 1.75 5.46
N HIS A 49 -4.24 2.71 4.90
CA HIS A 49 -4.14 3.06 3.50
C HIS A 49 -2.71 3.47 3.12
N ASN A 50 -2.32 3.14 1.89
CA ASN A 50 -1.06 3.61 1.33
C ASN A 50 -1.05 5.16 1.26
N ASN A 51 0.13 5.75 1.34
CA ASN A 51 0.36 7.20 1.21
C ASN A 51 -0.31 8.08 2.29
N LYS A 52 -0.78 7.52 3.40
CA LYS A 52 -1.37 8.29 4.50
C LYS A 52 -0.37 8.69 5.58
N LEU A 53 0.79 8.07 5.57
CA LEU A 53 1.83 8.34 6.56
C LEU A 53 2.97 9.11 5.89
N ASP A 54 3.40 10.19 6.51
CA ASP A 54 4.55 10.96 6.08
C ASP A 54 5.85 10.26 6.47
N PHE A 55 6.91 10.50 5.73
CA PHE A 55 8.25 10.00 6.08
C PHE A 55 8.80 10.70 7.32
N ASN A 56 9.67 10.01 8.04
CA ASN A 56 10.38 10.51 9.24
C ASN A 56 9.45 11.14 10.28
N THR A 57 8.28 10.57 10.48
CA THR A 57 7.24 11.10 11.34
C THR A 57 6.85 10.08 12.41
N SER A 58 6.73 10.57 13.66
CA SER A 58 6.27 9.72 14.76
C SER A 58 4.76 9.76 14.88
N TYR A 59 4.18 8.57 14.97
CA TYR A 59 2.75 8.34 15.13
C TYR A 59 2.46 7.60 16.42
N TYR A 60 1.27 7.77 16.93
CA TYR A 60 0.70 6.91 17.97
C TYR A 60 -0.57 6.25 17.45
N VAL A 61 -0.85 5.06 17.94
CA VAL A 61 -2.03 4.28 17.57
C VAL A 61 -3.01 4.29 18.74
N THR A 62 -4.26 4.61 18.46
CA THR A 62 -5.37 4.45 19.40
C THR A 62 -6.40 3.52 18.80
N VAL A 63 -7.04 2.75 19.67
CA VAL A 63 -8.15 1.85 19.30
C VAL A 63 -9.24 2.04 20.34
N ASP A 64 -10.44 2.39 19.92
CA ASP A 64 -11.54 2.60 20.85
C ASP A 64 -11.99 1.29 21.49
N ALA A 65 -12.50 1.38 22.69
CA ALA A 65 -13.10 0.25 23.38
C ALA A 65 -14.27 -0.33 22.56
N GLY A 66 -14.36 -1.64 22.49
CA GLY A 66 -15.42 -2.34 21.75
C GLY A 66 -15.20 -2.47 20.24
N VAL A 67 -14.17 -1.86 19.66
CA VAL A 67 -13.80 -2.03 18.23
C VAL A 67 -13.39 -3.49 17.95
N LEU A 68 -12.67 -4.10 18.87
CA LEU A 68 -12.35 -5.53 18.83
C LEU A 68 -13.25 -6.25 19.85
N VAL A 69 -14.07 -7.16 19.36
CA VAL A 69 -14.99 -7.95 20.18
C VAL A 69 -14.28 -9.24 20.61
N GLY A 70 -14.13 -9.43 21.91
CA GLY A 70 -13.48 -10.60 22.48
C GLY A 70 -13.01 -10.34 23.89
N THR A 71 -12.37 -11.33 24.49
CA THR A 71 -11.79 -11.21 25.82
C THR A 71 -10.27 -11.35 25.79
N ILE A 72 -9.59 -10.50 26.52
CA ILE A 72 -8.16 -10.58 26.78
C ILE A 72 -7.98 -10.90 28.24
N LYS A 73 -7.42 -12.07 28.55
CA LYS A 73 -7.28 -12.55 29.94
C LYS A 73 -8.60 -12.52 30.73
N GLY A 74 -9.71 -12.85 30.06
CA GLY A 74 -11.04 -12.89 30.67
C GLY A 74 -11.78 -11.55 30.77
N ALA A 75 -11.17 -10.44 30.37
CA ALA A 75 -11.81 -9.12 30.33
C ALA A 75 -12.08 -8.66 28.90
N ALA A 76 -13.13 -7.87 28.69
CA ALA A 76 -13.39 -7.24 27.40
C ALA A 76 -12.24 -6.33 27.01
N PHE A 77 -12.01 -6.17 25.68
CA PHE A 77 -10.99 -5.27 25.17
C PHE A 77 -11.32 -3.81 25.53
N ALA A 78 -10.49 -3.22 26.35
CA ALA A 78 -10.68 -1.85 26.86
C ALA A 78 -10.26 -0.73 25.89
N GLY A 79 -9.73 -1.09 24.72
CA GLY A 79 -9.15 -0.14 23.80
C GLY A 79 -7.66 0.09 24.03
N ILE A 80 -7.08 0.97 23.23
CA ILE A 80 -5.71 1.46 23.37
C ILE A 80 -5.77 2.98 23.32
N SER A 81 -5.37 3.64 24.37
CA SER A 81 -5.31 5.07 24.45
C SER A 81 -3.92 5.62 24.07
N LYS A 82 -3.83 6.93 23.90
CA LYS A 82 -2.52 7.58 23.67
C LYS A 82 -1.56 7.39 24.84
N ALA A 83 -2.09 7.23 26.05
CA ALA A 83 -1.30 7.01 27.27
C ALA A 83 -0.66 5.61 27.29
N ASP A 84 -1.25 4.61 26.61
CA ASP A 84 -0.71 3.26 26.53
C ASP A 84 0.61 3.17 25.74
N GLY A 85 0.97 4.24 25.02
CA GLY A 85 2.28 4.42 24.45
C GLY A 85 2.58 3.60 23.18
N TRP A 86 1.55 3.05 22.51
CA TRP A 86 1.79 2.38 21.23
C TRP A 86 2.16 3.39 20.15
N ARG A 87 3.45 3.46 19.86
CA ARG A 87 4.04 4.45 18.95
C ARG A 87 4.97 3.76 17.96
N PHE A 88 5.10 4.40 16.80
CA PHE A 88 6.12 4.05 15.81
C PHE A 88 6.59 5.31 15.07
N THR A 89 7.74 5.21 14.43
CA THR A 89 8.26 6.26 13.56
C THR A 89 8.45 5.69 12.17
N THR A 90 7.98 6.41 11.17
CA THR A 90 8.17 6.04 9.77
C THR A 90 9.62 6.24 9.34
N ARG A 91 10.02 5.50 8.31
CA ARG A 91 11.36 5.62 7.74
C ARG A 91 11.63 7.02 7.19
N PRO A 92 12.89 7.43 7.07
CA PRO A 92 13.27 8.57 6.22
C PRO A 92 12.79 8.37 4.78
N ALA A 93 12.61 9.46 4.06
CA ALA A 93 12.36 9.40 2.62
C ALA A 93 13.57 8.77 1.91
N PRO A 94 13.36 8.05 0.80
CA PRO A 94 14.46 7.60 -0.04
C PRO A 94 15.35 8.76 -0.48
N ALA A 95 16.65 8.52 -0.52
CA ALA A 95 17.62 9.52 -0.96
C ALA A 95 17.55 9.81 -2.47
N SER A 96 17.03 8.86 -3.25
CA SER A 96 16.90 8.97 -4.69
C SER A 96 15.44 9.04 -5.13
N PHE A 97 15.15 9.85 -6.14
CA PHE A 97 13.85 9.88 -6.81
C PHE A 97 13.76 8.85 -7.95
N THR A 98 14.89 8.39 -8.46
CA THR A 98 14.96 7.55 -9.66
C THR A 98 15.41 6.12 -9.41
N SER A 99 15.97 5.84 -8.22
CA SER A 99 16.46 4.50 -7.90
C SER A 99 16.06 4.16 -6.46
N VAL A 100 15.27 3.12 -6.30
CA VAL A 100 14.79 2.67 -4.99
C VAL A 100 14.81 1.16 -4.88
N SER A 101 14.93 0.68 -3.64
CA SER A 101 14.97 -0.72 -3.28
C SER A 101 13.70 -1.16 -2.55
N VAL A 102 13.29 -2.40 -2.78
CA VAL A 102 12.13 -3.02 -2.13
C VAL A 102 12.53 -4.37 -1.55
N ASP A 103 12.12 -4.60 -0.31
CA ASP A 103 12.33 -5.87 0.39
C ASP A 103 11.17 -6.07 1.38
N ASP A 104 10.39 -7.13 1.22
CA ASP A 104 9.16 -7.39 1.99
C ASP A 104 9.45 -7.60 3.49
N ASN A 105 10.64 -8.06 3.83
CA ASN A 105 11.07 -8.33 5.20
C ASN A 105 12.32 -7.57 5.63
N GLY A 106 13.03 -6.92 4.70
CA GLY A 106 14.28 -6.22 4.95
C GLY A 106 14.13 -4.93 5.77
N SER A 107 15.14 -4.63 6.54
CA SER A 107 15.19 -3.43 7.38
C SER A 107 15.81 -2.21 6.66
N THR A 108 16.66 -2.45 5.65
CA THR A 108 17.48 -1.43 5.00
C THR A 108 16.94 -0.94 3.66
N ALA A 109 16.04 -1.69 3.02
CA ALA A 109 15.42 -1.27 1.77
C ALA A 109 14.55 -0.02 1.95
N ASP A 110 14.39 0.79 0.90
CA ASP A 110 13.57 1.99 0.92
C ASP A 110 12.10 1.69 1.17
N PHE A 111 11.59 0.61 0.60
CA PHE A 111 10.20 0.18 0.72
C PHE A 111 10.07 -1.29 1.10
N ARG A 112 8.94 -1.64 1.70
CA ARG A 112 8.55 -3.04 1.94
C ARG A 112 7.57 -3.58 0.92
N THR A 113 7.02 -2.70 0.10
CA THR A 113 5.98 -3.01 -0.88
C THR A 113 6.38 -2.45 -2.24
N LEU A 114 6.08 -3.19 -3.30
CA LEU A 114 6.32 -2.70 -4.66
C LEU A 114 5.44 -1.48 -4.96
N GLN A 115 4.18 -1.49 -4.53
CA GLN A 115 3.30 -0.33 -4.71
C GLN A 115 3.83 0.92 -4.01
N GLY A 116 4.45 0.78 -2.85
CA GLY A 116 5.11 1.91 -2.16
C GLY A 116 6.21 2.55 -3.01
N ALA A 117 7.05 1.74 -3.63
CA ALA A 117 8.10 2.20 -4.54
C ALA A 117 7.51 2.84 -5.81
N LEU A 118 6.48 2.22 -6.39
CA LEU A 118 5.77 2.77 -7.55
C LEU A 118 5.14 4.13 -7.24
N ASN A 119 4.52 4.26 -6.07
CA ASN A 119 3.94 5.54 -5.62
C ASN A 119 5.01 6.63 -5.47
N TRP A 120 6.17 6.28 -4.95
CA TRP A 120 7.30 7.21 -4.84
C TRP A 120 7.78 7.69 -6.21
N ILE A 121 7.98 6.76 -7.13
CA ILE A 121 8.40 7.08 -8.51
C ILE A 121 7.31 7.90 -9.22
N MET A 122 6.04 7.55 -9.09
CA MET A 122 4.94 8.33 -9.68
C MET A 122 4.87 9.74 -9.11
N LYS A 123 4.98 9.90 -7.79
CA LYS A 123 4.94 11.20 -7.13
C LYS A 123 6.04 12.13 -7.62
N ASN A 124 7.23 11.60 -7.85
CA ASN A 124 8.42 12.41 -8.13
C ASN A 124 8.76 12.49 -9.62
N CYS A 125 8.44 11.44 -10.40
CA CYS A 125 8.96 11.26 -11.75
C CYS A 125 7.90 10.97 -12.81
N SER A 126 6.60 11.05 -12.52
CA SER A 126 5.60 10.93 -13.58
C SER A 126 5.61 12.17 -14.47
N THR A 127 5.19 12.02 -15.72
CA THR A 127 5.12 13.13 -16.68
C THR A 127 4.15 14.24 -16.25
N ASN A 128 3.27 13.94 -15.31
CA ASN A 128 2.32 14.89 -14.73
C ASN A 128 2.71 15.34 -13.32
N SER A 129 3.85 14.88 -12.80
CA SER A 129 4.27 15.25 -11.45
C SER A 129 4.52 16.77 -11.38
N PRO A 130 3.94 17.47 -10.43
CA PRO A 130 4.26 18.87 -10.17
C PRO A 130 5.65 19.02 -9.54
N ALA A 131 6.26 17.92 -9.07
CA ALA A 131 7.57 17.95 -8.47
C ALA A 131 8.65 18.16 -9.54
N ALA A 132 9.38 19.26 -9.41
CA ALA A 132 10.45 19.63 -10.32
C ALA A 132 11.76 18.86 -10.05
N ASN A 133 11.66 17.52 -9.94
CA ASN A 133 12.83 16.68 -9.61
C ASN A 133 13.67 16.30 -10.83
N GLY A 134 13.34 16.81 -12.01
CA GLY A 134 14.08 16.55 -13.26
C GLY A 134 13.99 15.11 -13.79
N CYS A 135 13.26 14.22 -13.13
CA CYS A 135 13.13 12.82 -13.53
C CYS A 135 11.81 12.48 -14.24
N ASN A 136 10.97 13.45 -14.52
CA ASN A 136 9.70 13.29 -15.22
C ASN A 136 9.83 13.23 -16.75
N THR A 137 11.03 13.12 -17.26
CA THR A 137 11.31 12.98 -18.70
C THR A 137 11.28 11.53 -19.14
N VAL A 138 11.06 11.31 -20.44
CA VAL A 138 11.10 9.96 -21.05
C VAL A 138 12.53 9.40 -21.15
N THR A 139 13.52 10.25 -21.05
CA THR A 139 14.95 9.88 -21.20
C THR A 139 15.61 9.54 -19.87
N THR A 140 15.10 10.05 -18.75
CA THR A 140 15.68 9.76 -17.43
C THR A 140 15.35 8.32 -17.01
N PRO A 141 16.33 7.43 -16.84
CA PRO A 141 16.10 6.07 -16.41
C PRO A 141 15.66 6.04 -14.95
N LYS A 142 14.72 5.15 -14.64
CA LYS A 142 14.26 4.87 -13.29
C LYS A 142 14.43 3.38 -13.02
N LEU A 143 14.77 3.04 -11.78
CA LEU A 143 15.06 1.68 -11.35
C LEU A 143 14.35 1.36 -10.04
N ILE A 144 13.69 0.22 -10.01
CA ILE A 144 13.24 -0.41 -8.78
C ILE A 144 13.91 -1.78 -8.69
N THR A 145 14.61 -2.04 -7.60
CA THR A 145 15.19 -3.35 -7.31
C THR A 145 14.34 -4.08 -6.27
N LEU A 146 14.01 -5.34 -6.53
CA LEU A 146 13.25 -6.19 -5.62
C LEU A 146 14.20 -7.26 -5.06
N ALA A 147 14.33 -7.31 -3.75
CA ALA A 147 14.96 -8.44 -3.08
C ALA A 147 14.09 -9.71 -3.22
N ASN A 148 14.68 -10.87 -2.99
CA ASN A 148 13.93 -12.12 -2.93
C ASN A 148 12.84 -12.02 -1.87
N GLY A 149 11.60 -12.33 -2.26
CA GLY A 149 10.44 -12.17 -1.39
C GLY A 149 9.13 -12.33 -2.14
N SER A 150 8.03 -12.15 -1.43
CA SER A 150 6.67 -12.24 -1.96
C SER A 150 5.97 -10.90 -1.85
N TYR A 151 5.53 -10.38 -2.98
CA TYR A 151 4.87 -9.08 -3.12
C TYR A 151 3.43 -9.28 -3.60
N PRO A 152 2.52 -9.74 -2.70
CA PRO A 152 1.12 -10.03 -3.02
C PRO A 152 0.32 -8.73 -3.08
N GLU A 153 0.51 -7.97 -4.13
CA GLU A 153 -0.04 -6.63 -4.27
C GLU A 153 -0.67 -6.44 -5.65
N LEU A 154 -1.77 -5.71 -5.66
CA LEU A 154 -2.29 -5.13 -6.89
C LEU A 154 -1.52 -3.86 -7.19
N ASN A 155 -0.67 -3.91 -8.20
CA ASN A 155 0.22 -2.81 -8.55
C ASN A 155 -0.39 -1.90 -9.61
N ILE A 156 -0.32 -0.59 -9.37
CA ILE A 156 -0.75 0.44 -10.32
C ILE A 156 0.43 1.36 -10.62
N LEU A 157 0.69 1.49 -11.92
CA LEU A 157 1.70 2.40 -12.46
C LEU A 157 1.07 3.28 -13.53
N ARG A 158 1.32 4.59 -13.48
CA ARG A 158 0.80 5.54 -14.46
C ARG A 158 1.84 6.60 -14.81
N LYS A 159 1.88 6.95 -16.09
CA LYS A 159 2.62 8.11 -16.61
C LYS A 159 4.08 8.19 -16.18
N VAL A 160 4.70 7.06 -15.99
CA VAL A 160 6.14 6.93 -15.75
C VAL A 160 6.75 6.28 -16.97
N ALA A 161 7.71 6.94 -17.58
CA ALA A 161 8.48 6.41 -18.70
C ALA A 161 9.85 5.94 -18.24
N ASN A 162 10.46 5.04 -19.00
CA ASN A 162 11.82 4.55 -18.79
C ASN A 162 12.04 3.98 -17.38
N LEU A 163 11.09 3.14 -16.91
CA LEU A 163 11.18 2.43 -15.65
C LEU A 163 11.60 0.98 -15.89
N THR A 164 12.62 0.57 -15.17
CA THR A 164 13.06 -0.82 -15.08
C THR A 164 12.77 -1.34 -13.69
N ILE A 165 12.17 -2.52 -13.59
CA ILE A 165 12.00 -3.26 -12.34
C ILE A 165 12.81 -4.53 -12.44
N VAL A 166 13.73 -4.72 -11.50
CA VAL A 166 14.68 -5.85 -11.49
C VAL A 166 14.51 -6.64 -10.20
N GLY A 167 14.26 -7.93 -10.33
CA GLY A 167 14.31 -8.88 -9.21
C GLY A 167 15.74 -9.35 -8.96
N GLU A 168 16.05 -9.61 -7.71
CA GLU A 168 17.33 -10.19 -7.29
C GLU A 168 17.58 -11.56 -7.92
N SER A 169 16.54 -12.40 -7.98
CA SER A 169 16.57 -13.66 -8.72
C SER A 169 15.20 -13.99 -9.32
N ARG A 170 15.21 -14.79 -10.39
CA ARG A 170 13.99 -15.23 -11.07
C ARG A 170 13.12 -16.13 -10.18
N GLU A 171 13.75 -16.99 -9.42
CA GLU A 171 13.07 -18.00 -8.61
C GLU A 171 12.66 -17.41 -7.23
N GLY A 172 13.36 -16.38 -6.77
CA GLY A 172 13.16 -15.83 -5.43
C GLY A 172 12.19 -14.67 -5.37
N VAL A 173 11.89 -14.01 -6.48
CA VAL A 173 10.98 -12.85 -6.51
C VAL A 173 9.63 -13.25 -7.07
N VAL A 174 8.60 -13.14 -6.24
CA VAL A 174 7.21 -13.42 -6.65
C VAL A 174 6.39 -12.13 -6.53
N VAL A 175 5.85 -11.65 -7.64
CA VAL A 175 4.94 -10.50 -7.68
C VAL A 175 3.59 -10.97 -8.21
N GLY A 176 2.54 -10.77 -7.45
CA GLY A 176 1.19 -11.11 -7.89
C GLY A 176 0.20 -11.18 -6.74
N ASP A 177 -1.06 -10.98 -7.06
CA ASP A 177 -2.16 -11.11 -6.13
C ASP A 177 -3.36 -11.76 -6.81
N VAL A 178 -4.24 -12.35 -6.03
CA VAL A 178 -5.51 -12.90 -6.53
C VAL A 178 -6.52 -11.76 -6.61
N ASN A 179 -6.97 -11.47 -7.83
CA ASN A 179 -7.98 -10.48 -8.07
C ASN A 179 -9.18 -11.12 -8.79
N PHE A 180 -10.37 -10.83 -8.29
CA PHE A 180 -11.61 -11.28 -8.93
C PHE A 180 -12.11 -10.17 -9.85
N GLU A 181 -12.32 -10.48 -11.11
CA GLU A 181 -12.78 -9.49 -12.10
C GLU A 181 -14.12 -8.83 -11.70
N SER A 182 -15.03 -9.58 -11.09
CA SER A 182 -16.30 -9.06 -10.58
C SER A 182 -16.16 -8.03 -9.46
N LEU A 183 -15.00 -7.94 -8.82
CA LEU A 183 -14.69 -6.92 -7.79
C LEU A 183 -14.17 -5.62 -8.40
N ASN A 184 -13.87 -5.60 -9.71
CA ASN A 184 -13.37 -4.42 -10.39
C ASN A 184 -14.51 -3.73 -11.14
N SER A 185 -14.91 -2.57 -10.70
CA SER A 185 -15.94 -1.78 -11.39
C SER A 185 -15.52 -1.48 -12.83
N GLY A 186 -16.40 -1.72 -13.74
CA GLY A 186 -16.17 -1.47 -15.18
C GLY A 186 -15.42 -2.60 -15.90
N SER A 187 -15.15 -3.73 -15.26
CA SER A 187 -14.58 -4.90 -15.94
C SER A 187 -15.54 -5.56 -16.93
N GLY A 188 -16.84 -5.28 -16.80
CA GLY A 188 -17.89 -5.91 -17.62
C GLY A 188 -18.22 -7.34 -17.21
N ALA A 189 -17.56 -7.91 -16.23
CA ALA A 189 -17.85 -9.25 -15.75
C ALA A 189 -19.15 -9.29 -14.96
N SER A 190 -20.09 -10.08 -15.41
CA SER A 190 -21.37 -10.33 -14.73
C SER A 190 -21.33 -11.56 -13.81
N SER A 191 -20.25 -12.31 -13.78
CA SER A 191 -20.09 -13.54 -13.03
C SER A 191 -18.81 -13.51 -12.20
N ALA A 192 -18.80 -14.27 -11.12
CA ALA A 192 -17.66 -14.44 -10.22
C ALA A 192 -16.52 -15.29 -10.82
N ALA A 193 -16.19 -15.08 -12.07
CA ALA A 193 -15.02 -15.72 -12.65
C ALA A 193 -13.77 -15.13 -11.97
N ALA A 194 -12.99 -15.99 -11.34
CA ALA A 194 -11.71 -15.61 -10.77
C ALA A 194 -10.75 -15.22 -11.89
N GLY A 195 -10.40 -13.95 -11.96
CA GLY A 195 -9.25 -13.51 -12.74
C GLY A 195 -8.00 -13.64 -11.90
N THR A 196 -6.97 -14.25 -12.42
CA THR A 196 -5.62 -14.13 -11.86
C THR A 196 -5.03 -12.81 -12.29
N ALA A 197 -4.57 -12.01 -11.35
CA ALA A 197 -3.69 -10.91 -11.68
C ALA A 197 -2.37 -11.47 -12.21
N LEU A 198 -1.93 -10.98 -13.35
CA LEU A 198 -0.64 -11.30 -13.94
C LEU A 198 0.44 -10.43 -13.30
#